data_57e0d78f30ad818f3b51f74503670ad1
#
_entry.id   57e0d78f30ad818f3b51f74503670ad1
#
_cell.length_a   1.000
_cell.length_b   1.000
_cell.length_c   1.000
_cell.angle_alpha   90.00
_cell.angle_beta   90.00
_cell.angle_gamma   90.00
#
_symmetry.space_group_name_H-M   'P 1'
#
loop_
_entity.id
_entity.type
_entity.pdbx_description
1 polymer ?
#
loop_
_entity_poly.entity_id
_entity_poly.type
_entity_poly.pdbx_seq_one_letter_code
_entity_poly.pdbx_strand_id
1 'polypeptide(L)'
;MSTTDAQGTGSVGIVIVSHVPEIALGVKKLVDQIAHDVSITYCGGTADGDIGSTFDVVLGAIEENTADTLLAFYDLGSAKLNLELACETCTKKVLMQPVPIVEGTFAAAVLLQAGAPLSEVLDELEPLKITK
;
A
#
# COMPACT_ATOMS: atom_id res chain seq x y z
N MET A 1 -19.45 9.55 -12.02
CA MET A 1 -19.44 9.20 -11.38
C MET A 1 -19.16 8.88 -10.90
N SER A 2 -19.41 9.01 -11.14
CA SER A 2 -19.32 8.63 -10.40
C SER A 2 -18.99 8.22 -9.80
N THR A 3 -19.21 8.30 -9.91
CA THR A 3 -19.04 7.91 -9.10
C THR A 3 -18.55 7.48 -8.48
N THR A 4 -18.70 7.65 -8.71
CA THR A 4 -18.36 7.29 -8.04
C THR A 4 -17.90 7.00 -7.52
N ASP A 5 -18.02 7.24 -7.68
CA ASP A 5 -17.72 7.05 -7.05
C ASP A 5 -17.47 6.82 -6.43
N ALA A 6 -17.84 6.95 -6.60
CA ALA A 6 -17.77 6.81 -5.92
C ALA A 6 -17.68 6.42 -5.19
N GLN A 7 -18.09 6.29 -5.14
CA GLN A 7 -18.03 6.07 -4.55
C GLN A 7 -17.55 5.83 -4.09
N GLY A 8 -17.82 5.92 -4.29
CA GLY A 8 -17.27 6.10 -4.06
C GLY A 8 -16.45 5.93 -4.10
N THR A 9 -17.20 6.29 -3.97
CA THR A 9 -16.31 6.22 -4.43
C THR A 9 -14.91 6.57 -4.65
N GLY A 10 -14.34 7.01 -4.30
CA GLY A 10 -12.96 7.31 -4.65
C GLY A 10 -12.16 6.07 -4.97
N SER A 11 -11.11 6.20 -5.74
CA SER A 11 -10.27 5.08 -6.07
C SER A 11 -9.49 4.60 -4.84
N VAL A 12 -9.22 3.31 -4.79
CA VAL A 12 -8.39 2.69 -3.76
C VAL A 12 -7.15 2.12 -4.43
N GLY A 13 -5.99 2.51 -3.91
CA GLY A 13 -4.70 2.03 -4.43
C GLY A 13 -3.90 1.34 -3.34
N ILE A 14 -2.68 0.95 -3.72
CA ILE A 14 -1.77 0.22 -2.84
C ILE A 14 -0.43 0.94 -2.80
N VAL A 15 0.14 1.09 -1.61
CA VAL A 15 1.53 1.50 -1.45
C VAL A 15 2.28 0.40 -0.70
N ILE A 16 3.43 0.00 -1.24
CA ILE A 16 4.27 -1.07 -0.70
C ILE A 16 5.52 -0.43 -0.10
N VAL A 17 5.78 -0.69 1.18
CA VAL A 17 6.92 -0.11 1.89
C VAL A 17 7.80 -1.23 2.42
N SER A 18 9.06 -1.24 2.00
CA SER A 18 10.03 -2.24 2.46
C SER A 18 11.31 -1.54 2.90
N HIS A 19 12.10 -2.23 3.70
CA HIS A 19 13.44 -1.77 4.06
C HIS A 19 14.43 -1.98 2.92
N VAL A 20 14.06 -2.82 1.95
CA VAL A 20 14.93 -3.18 0.82
C VAL A 20 14.21 -2.88 -0.48
N PRO A 21 14.78 -2.03 -1.36
CA PRO A 21 14.13 -1.67 -2.62
C PRO A 21 13.73 -2.87 -3.47
N GLU A 22 14.59 -3.88 -3.53
CA GLU A 22 14.34 -5.07 -4.33
C GLU A 22 13.14 -5.87 -3.83
N ILE A 23 12.89 -5.87 -2.51
CA ILE A 23 11.71 -6.55 -1.96
C ILE A 23 10.43 -5.81 -2.41
N ALA A 24 10.40 -4.50 -2.26
CA ALA A 24 9.25 -3.70 -2.67
C ALA A 24 8.99 -3.84 -4.17
N LEU A 25 10.04 -3.75 -4.97
CA LEU A 25 9.92 -3.90 -6.42
C LEU A 25 9.43 -5.30 -6.80
N GLY A 26 9.93 -6.33 -6.12
CA GLY A 26 9.52 -7.71 -6.39
C GLY A 26 8.04 -7.93 -6.11
N VAL A 27 7.55 -7.40 -4.99
CA VAL A 27 6.12 -7.50 -4.67
C VAL A 27 5.29 -6.74 -5.71
N LYS A 28 5.73 -5.54 -6.11
CA LYS A 28 5.03 -4.79 -7.15
C LYS A 28 4.97 -5.57 -8.47
N LYS A 29 6.09 -6.15 -8.89
CA LYS A 29 6.11 -6.95 -10.12
C LYS A 29 5.14 -8.13 -10.06
N LEU A 30 5.08 -8.78 -8.90
CA LEU A 30 4.17 -9.90 -8.71
C LEU A 30 2.71 -9.47 -8.89
N VAL A 31 2.30 -8.40 -8.23
CA VAL A 31 0.90 -7.97 -8.26
C VAL A 31 0.53 -7.24 -9.55
N ASP A 32 1.49 -6.63 -10.24
CA ASP A 32 1.23 -6.00 -11.54
C ASP A 32 0.73 -7.02 -12.58
N GLN A 33 1.06 -8.30 -12.42
CA GLN A 33 0.60 -9.35 -13.33
C GLN A 33 -0.92 -9.51 -13.31
N ILE A 34 -1.55 -9.19 -12.19
CA ILE A 34 -2.96 -9.46 -11.98
C ILE A 34 -3.80 -8.21 -11.69
N ALA A 35 -3.16 -7.06 -11.48
CA ALA A 35 -3.85 -5.84 -11.05
C ALA A 35 -3.43 -4.64 -11.89
N HIS A 36 -3.65 -4.73 -13.20
CA HIS A 36 -3.23 -3.70 -14.16
C HIS A 36 -3.89 -2.35 -13.93
N ASP A 37 -5.11 -2.34 -13.40
CA ASP A 37 -5.90 -1.11 -13.26
C ASP A 37 -5.85 -0.52 -11.85
N VAL A 38 -5.08 -1.13 -10.95
CA VAL A 38 -4.92 -0.62 -9.59
C VAL A 38 -3.66 0.24 -9.54
N SER A 39 -3.77 1.42 -8.95
CA SER A 39 -2.61 2.30 -8.77
C SER A 39 -1.73 1.74 -7.63
N ILE A 40 -0.53 1.29 -7.98
CA ILE A 40 0.39 0.68 -7.04
C ILE A 40 1.72 1.41 -7.11
N THR A 41 2.11 2.00 -5.98
CA THR A 41 3.43 2.61 -5.84
C THR A 41 4.20 1.86 -4.77
N TYR A 42 5.51 2.02 -4.77
CA TYR A 42 6.36 1.30 -3.83
C TYR A 42 7.57 2.14 -3.45
N CYS A 43 8.14 1.81 -2.30
CA CYS A 43 9.42 2.37 -1.90
C CYS A 43 10.16 1.36 -1.05
N GLY A 44 11.47 1.49 -1.04
CA GLY A 44 12.31 0.63 -0.21
C GLY A 44 13.64 1.29 0.03
N GLY A 45 14.20 1.03 1.21
CA GLY A 45 15.49 1.58 1.57
C GLY A 45 15.42 3.02 2.01
N THR A 46 16.58 3.58 2.28
CA THR A 46 16.73 5.00 2.62
C THR A 46 16.93 5.83 1.36
N ALA A 47 16.92 7.16 1.51
CA ALA A 47 17.16 8.07 0.40
C ALA A 47 18.53 7.86 -0.26
N ASP A 48 19.50 7.34 0.51
CA ASP A 48 20.87 7.08 0.02
C ASP A 48 21.01 5.68 -0.60
N GLY A 49 19.93 4.90 -0.65
CA GLY A 49 19.96 3.56 -1.23
C GLY A 49 20.36 2.46 -0.26
N ASP A 50 20.51 2.78 1.02
CA ASP A 50 20.85 1.80 2.05
C ASP A 50 19.59 1.05 2.52
N ILE A 51 19.81 -0.02 3.28
CA ILE A 51 18.72 -0.77 3.91
C ILE A 51 18.14 0.10 5.02
N GLY A 52 16.82 0.22 5.06
CA GLY A 52 16.13 0.99 6.08
C GLY A 52 14.89 1.67 5.55
N SER A 53 14.41 2.64 6.30
CA SER A 53 13.22 3.38 5.95
C SER A 53 13.39 4.83 6.37
N THR A 54 12.91 5.76 5.56
CA THR A 54 12.90 7.17 5.91
C THR A 54 11.54 7.78 5.59
N PHE A 55 11.17 8.81 6.34
CA PHE A 55 9.91 9.51 6.16
C PHE A 55 9.74 10.05 4.74
N ASP A 56 10.78 10.70 4.20
CA ASP A 56 10.68 11.33 2.87
C ASP A 56 10.42 10.32 1.77
N VAL A 57 11.07 9.16 1.83
CA VAL A 57 10.91 8.11 0.83
C VAL A 57 9.48 7.54 0.91
N VAL A 58 8.98 7.30 2.11
CA VAL A 58 7.63 6.77 2.30
C VAL A 58 6.58 7.78 1.82
N LEU A 59 6.73 9.03 2.22
CA LEU A 59 5.79 10.09 1.81
C LEU A 59 5.77 10.23 0.28
N GLY A 60 6.94 10.18 -0.35
CA GLY A 60 7.02 10.25 -1.82
C GLY A 60 6.21 9.17 -2.51
N ALA A 61 6.30 7.93 -2.03
CA ALA A 61 5.54 6.81 -2.62
C ALA A 61 4.03 7.02 -2.43
N ILE A 62 3.61 7.55 -1.31
CA ILE A 62 2.20 7.85 -1.06
C ILE A 62 1.73 8.94 -2.03
N GLU A 63 2.50 10.00 -2.18
CA GLU A 63 2.09 11.13 -3.02
C GLU A 63 2.11 10.83 -4.51
N GLU A 64 2.97 9.90 -4.95
CA GLU A 64 3.00 9.46 -6.35
C GLU A 64 1.80 8.63 -6.74
N ASN A 65 1.11 8.03 -5.78
CA ASN A 65 -0.04 7.19 -6.06
C ASN A 65 -1.20 8.06 -6.53
N THR A 66 -1.92 7.62 -7.56
CA THR A 66 -3.02 8.40 -8.12
C THR A 66 -4.34 8.19 -7.38
N ALA A 67 -4.42 7.20 -6.50
CA ALA A 67 -5.65 6.93 -5.75
C ALA A 67 -5.76 7.87 -4.55
N ASP A 68 -6.99 8.09 -4.08
CA ASP A 68 -7.26 8.95 -2.93
C ASP A 68 -7.17 8.19 -1.61
N THR A 69 -7.49 6.91 -1.63
CA THR A 69 -7.40 6.04 -0.46
C THR A 69 -6.36 4.95 -0.76
N LEU A 70 -5.46 4.73 0.18
CA LEU A 70 -4.38 3.76 0.00
C LEU A 70 -4.40 2.70 1.08
N LEU A 71 -4.17 1.45 0.66
CA LEU A 71 -3.81 0.39 1.58
C LEU A 71 -2.29 0.32 1.61
N ALA A 72 -1.72 0.48 2.79
CA ALA A 72 -0.26 0.51 2.95
C ALA A 72 0.22 -0.82 3.53
N PHE A 73 1.05 -1.50 2.77
CA PHE A 73 1.65 -2.78 3.16
C PHE A 73 3.13 -2.56 3.45
N TYR A 74 3.60 -3.06 4.57
CA TYR A 74 4.99 -2.88 4.99
C TYR A 74 5.55 -4.19 5.51
N ASP A 75 6.88 -4.37 5.38
CA ASP A 75 7.51 -5.64 5.72
C ASP A 75 7.78 -5.81 7.21
N LEU A 76 8.39 -4.82 7.84
CA LEU A 76 8.79 -4.91 9.25
C LEU A 76 8.18 -3.78 10.06
N GLY A 77 7.98 -4.04 11.34
CA GLY A 77 7.40 -3.06 12.25
C GLY A 77 8.20 -1.77 12.37
N SER A 78 9.49 -1.79 12.07
CA SER A 78 10.32 -0.58 12.13
C SER A 78 9.95 0.45 11.07
N ALA A 79 9.24 0.08 10.01
CA ALA A 79 8.71 1.01 9.03
C ALA A 79 7.46 1.74 9.53
N LYS A 80 6.85 1.23 10.59
CA LYS A 80 5.54 1.69 11.06
C LYS A 80 5.55 3.15 11.46
N LEU A 81 6.59 3.60 12.16
CA LEU A 81 6.66 4.98 12.62
C LEU A 81 6.71 5.96 11.45
N ASN A 82 7.53 5.68 10.44
CA ASN A 82 7.63 6.54 9.26
C ASN A 82 6.32 6.56 8.48
N LEU A 83 5.63 5.41 8.40
CA LEU A 83 4.32 5.33 7.78
C LEU A 83 3.29 6.16 8.55
N GLU A 84 3.27 6.06 9.87
CA GLU A 84 2.33 6.83 10.69
C GLU A 84 2.53 8.32 10.50
N LEU A 85 3.79 8.78 10.49
CA LEU A 85 4.10 10.19 10.26
C LEU A 85 3.67 10.64 8.86
N ALA A 86 3.90 9.80 7.85
CA ALA A 86 3.51 10.12 6.49
C ALA A 86 1.99 10.17 6.34
N CYS A 87 1.26 9.28 7.03
CA CYS A 87 -0.20 9.30 7.03
C CYS A 87 -0.75 10.58 7.61
N GLU A 88 -0.12 11.11 8.65
CA GLU A 88 -0.54 12.37 9.29
C GLU A 88 -0.20 13.58 8.41
N THR A 89 0.84 13.49 7.61
CA THR A 89 1.34 14.61 6.81
C THR A 89 0.62 14.73 5.47
N CYS A 90 0.31 13.60 4.84
CA CYS A 90 -0.32 13.61 3.51
C CYS A 90 -1.81 13.94 3.62
N THR A 91 -2.41 14.29 2.46
CA THR A 91 -3.83 14.60 2.38
C THR A 91 -4.69 13.37 2.07
N LYS A 92 -4.06 12.25 1.77
CA LYS A 92 -4.76 11.02 1.41
C LYS A 92 -5.15 10.22 2.64
N LYS A 93 -6.15 9.37 2.49
CA LYS A 93 -6.54 8.43 3.52
C LYS A 93 -5.67 7.18 3.34
N VAL A 94 -4.82 6.88 4.32
CA VAL A 94 -3.92 5.73 4.26
C VAL A 94 -4.27 4.76 5.37
N LEU A 95 -4.56 3.52 5.00
CA LEU A 95 -4.95 2.46 5.92
C LEU A 95 -3.81 1.45 6.00
N MET A 96 -3.07 1.48 7.11
CA MET A 96 -1.94 0.58 7.33
C MET A 96 -2.44 -0.83 7.60
N GLN A 97 -1.82 -1.81 6.93
CA GLN A 97 -2.22 -3.21 7.02
C GLN A 97 -1.06 -4.05 7.59
N PRO A 98 -1.13 -4.43 8.88
CA PRO A 98 -0.07 -5.24 9.50
C PRO A 98 -0.25 -6.72 9.16
N VAL A 99 -0.03 -7.06 7.91
CA VAL A 99 -0.20 -8.42 7.37
C VAL A 99 1.10 -8.86 6.70
N PRO A 100 1.28 -10.16 6.43
CA PRO A 100 2.43 -10.61 5.62
C PRO A 100 2.42 -9.88 4.29
N ILE A 101 3.56 -9.31 3.91
CA ILE A 101 3.61 -8.33 2.82
C ILE A 101 3.27 -8.95 1.46
N VAL A 102 3.69 -10.16 1.19
CA VAL A 102 3.41 -10.80 -0.10
C VAL A 102 1.95 -11.22 -0.19
N GLU A 103 1.48 -12.03 0.75
CA GLU A 103 0.11 -12.55 0.75
C GLU A 103 -0.91 -11.44 0.88
N GLY A 104 -0.65 -10.48 1.76
CA GLY A 104 -1.60 -9.39 1.99
C GLY A 104 -1.74 -8.48 0.79
N THR A 105 -0.61 -8.09 0.21
CA THR A 105 -0.63 -7.23 -0.98
C THR A 105 -1.31 -7.93 -2.15
N PHE A 106 -1.01 -9.22 -2.33
CA PHE A 106 -1.61 -10.00 -3.41
C PHE A 106 -3.13 -10.11 -3.25
N ALA A 107 -3.60 -10.46 -2.05
CA ALA A 107 -5.03 -10.58 -1.79
C ALA A 107 -5.77 -9.27 -2.07
N ALA A 108 -5.22 -8.16 -1.59
CA ALA A 108 -5.82 -6.85 -1.83
C ALA A 108 -5.83 -6.50 -3.31
N ALA A 109 -4.73 -6.75 -4.02
CA ALA A 109 -4.62 -6.43 -5.43
C ALA A 109 -5.64 -7.18 -6.28
N VAL A 110 -5.82 -8.48 -6.00
CA VAL A 110 -6.80 -9.31 -6.71
C VAL A 110 -8.21 -8.74 -6.55
N LEU A 111 -8.58 -8.42 -5.32
CA LEU A 111 -9.93 -7.93 -5.04
C LEU A 111 -10.16 -6.55 -5.62
N LEU A 112 -9.17 -5.65 -5.50
CA LEU A 112 -9.30 -4.31 -6.07
C LEU A 112 -9.43 -4.36 -7.59
N GLN A 113 -8.66 -5.22 -8.25
CA GLN A 113 -8.75 -5.39 -9.70
C GLN A 113 -10.12 -5.92 -10.12
N ALA A 114 -10.73 -6.78 -9.30
CA ALA A 114 -12.04 -7.32 -9.56
C ALA A 114 -13.17 -6.32 -9.25
N GLY A 115 -12.84 -5.16 -8.72
CA GLY A 115 -13.84 -4.13 -8.41
C GLY A 115 -14.52 -4.30 -7.07
N ALA A 116 -13.95 -5.10 -6.17
CA ALA A 116 -14.53 -5.31 -4.85
C ALA A 116 -14.52 -4.02 -4.04
N PRO A 117 -15.54 -3.78 -3.21
CA PRO A 117 -15.56 -2.60 -2.35
C PRO A 117 -14.49 -2.70 -1.27
N LEU A 118 -14.06 -1.55 -0.75
CA LEU A 118 -13.01 -1.49 0.27
C LEU A 118 -13.35 -2.36 1.48
N SER A 119 -14.59 -2.38 1.91
CA SER A 119 -15.01 -3.18 3.07
C SER A 119 -14.72 -4.66 2.87
N GLU A 120 -14.94 -5.17 1.67
CA GLU A 120 -14.67 -6.58 1.36
C GLU A 120 -13.16 -6.85 1.37
N VAL A 121 -12.37 -5.93 0.85
CA VAL A 121 -10.91 -6.05 0.87
C VAL A 121 -10.41 -6.11 2.32
N LEU A 122 -10.89 -5.21 3.16
CA LEU A 122 -10.48 -5.17 4.57
C LEU A 122 -10.91 -6.44 5.31
N ASP A 123 -12.08 -6.98 5.00
CA ASP A 123 -12.55 -8.23 5.61
C ASP A 123 -11.64 -9.40 5.25
N GLU A 124 -11.17 -9.46 4.00
CA GLU A 124 -10.25 -10.51 3.56
C GLU A 124 -8.88 -10.40 4.23
N LEU A 125 -8.43 -9.19 4.53
CA LEU A 125 -7.14 -8.98 5.16
C LEU A 125 -7.16 -9.23 6.67
N GLU A 126 -8.34 -9.16 7.29
CA GLU A 126 -8.44 -9.27 8.75
C GLU A 126 -7.81 -10.56 9.31
N PRO A 127 -8.11 -11.77 8.75
CA PRO A 127 -7.49 -12.99 9.27
C PRO A 127 -5.98 -13.09 9.06
N LEU A 128 -5.42 -12.24 8.19
CA LEU A 128 -3.99 -12.26 7.90
C LEU A 128 -3.19 -11.37 8.85
N LYS A 129 -3.85 -10.58 9.67
CA LYS A 129 -3.15 -9.62 10.53
C LYS A 129 -2.26 -10.31 11.53
N ILE A 130 -1.07 -9.74 11.71
CA ILE A 130 -0.06 -10.22 12.66
C ILE A 130 0.45 -9.04 13.47
N THR A 131 1.14 -9.34 14.55
CA THR A 131 1.78 -8.28 15.35
C THR A 131 3.06 -7.83 14.68
N LYS A 132 3.18 -6.55 14.47
CA LYS A 132 4.37 -5.94 13.87
C LYS A 132 4.90 -4.78 14.70
#